data_0067ee86d43d37ee31d6c928850d5458
#
_entry.id   0067ee86d43d37ee31d6c928850d5458
#
_cell.length_a   1.000
_cell.length_b   1.000
_cell.length_c   1.000
_cell.angle_alpha   90.00
_cell.angle_beta   90.00
_cell.angle_gamma   90.00
#
_symmetry.space_group_name_H-M   'P 1'
#
loop_
_entity.id
_entity.type
_entity.pdbx_description
1 polymer ?
#
loop_
_entity_poly.entity_id
_entity_poly.type
_entity_poly.pdbx_seq_one_letter_code
_entity_poly.pdbx_strand_id
1 'polypeptide(L)'
;MADSEPIKAAASPDLSEAFRSPVSRPPSAWQKGFDIVFRNVAHAFGVLVVLLLAGIVFEVMRHAKTAISDYGFGFLTSSVWDANRAQFGILAEIAGTLYTSLLALLIGGFLGVTVALVLSQGFVPRRVELVMKNVIELLAAIPSVVYGLWGIFVLVPAVRGPSGWLNEHFGFVPFFSTRLSGPGILPASLVLSIMILPTVTAISREAMAAVPKRLASAAYGLGATRWEVIFRVTLPTAVGGIFGALVLGFGRALGETMALAMLVGNANVFGLSLFSPGNTLAALLANHFPEAGKVEVGALMYAALVLMLITLTVNAVGSFIMLRTTRELKGLG
;
A
#
# COMPACT_ATOMS: atom_id res chain seq x y z
N MET A 1 68.90 -18.26 57.66
CA MET A 1 69.09 -18.33 56.22
C MET A 1 67.82 -19.03 55.66
N ALA A 2 66.89 -18.27 55.14
CA ALA A 2 65.71 -18.78 54.47
C ALA A 2 65.68 -18.06 53.14
N ASP A 3 65.90 -18.83 52.09
CA ASP A 3 65.88 -18.34 50.70
C ASP A 3 64.46 -17.96 50.32
N SER A 4 64.25 -16.71 49.97
CA SER A 4 63.02 -16.22 49.36
C SER A 4 63.12 -16.36 47.83
N GLU A 5 62.45 -17.35 47.26
CA GLU A 5 62.25 -17.41 45.81
C GLU A 5 61.33 -16.25 45.34
N PRO A 6 61.70 -15.59 44.23
CA PRO A 6 60.88 -14.53 43.69
C PRO A 6 59.61 -15.14 42.98
N ILE A 7 58.42 -14.70 43.38
CA ILE A 7 57.13 -15.00 42.72
C ILE A 7 57.25 -14.51 41.30
N LYS A 8 57.29 -15.43 40.32
CA LYS A 8 57.11 -15.12 38.89
C LYS A 8 55.74 -14.50 38.68
N ALA A 9 55.70 -13.24 38.38
CA ALA A 9 54.51 -12.57 37.93
C ALA A 9 54.00 -13.27 36.69
N ALA A 10 52.83 -13.90 36.81
CA ALA A 10 52.11 -14.44 35.67
C ALA A 10 51.85 -13.31 34.66
N ALA A 11 52.38 -13.48 33.45
CA ALA A 11 52.13 -12.56 32.35
C ALA A 11 50.61 -12.41 32.17
N SER A 12 50.10 -11.21 32.27
CA SER A 12 48.70 -10.91 32.01
C SER A 12 48.36 -11.37 30.59
N PRO A 13 47.30 -12.17 30.40
CA PRO A 13 46.88 -12.58 29.05
C PRO A 13 46.72 -11.36 28.18
N ASP A 14 47.31 -11.38 26.98
CA ASP A 14 47.23 -10.32 26.00
C ASP A 14 45.76 -10.09 25.62
N LEU A 15 45.16 -9.05 26.22
CA LEU A 15 43.78 -8.66 25.99
C LEU A 15 43.50 -8.32 24.51
N SER A 16 44.57 -8.09 23.70
CA SER A 16 44.45 -7.86 22.27
C SER A 16 44.03 -9.10 21.49
N GLU A 17 44.35 -10.32 21.98
CA GLU A 17 43.87 -11.56 21.37
C GLU A 17 42.43 -11.92 21.71
N ALA A 18 41.95 -11.55 22.90
CA ALA A 18 40.57 -11.77 23.32
C ALA A 18 39.54 -10.94 22.54
N PHE A 19 39.95 -9.80 21.97
CA PHE A 19 39.09 -8.90 21.17
C PHE A 19 39.14 -9.18 19.65
N ARG A 20 39.93 -10.15 19.18
CA ARG A 20 39.87 -10.60 17.78
C ARG A 20 38.68 -11.53 17.56
N SER A 21 37.47 -10.96 17.52
CA SER A 21 36.29 -11.72 17.12
C SER A 21 36.47 -12.28 15.70
N PRO A 22 35.87 -13.44 15.37
CA PRO A 22 35.92 -14.01 14.00
C PRO A 22 35.45 -13.04 12.90
N VAL A 23 34.66 -12.04 13.27
CA VAL A 23 34.13 -10.97 12.41
C VAL A 23 35.19 -9.94 12.00
N SER A 24 36.33 -9.85 12.72
CA SER A 24 37.41 -8.88 12.44
C SER A 24 38.46 -9.37 11.44
N ARG A 25 38.33 -10.56 10.90
CA ARG A 25 39.25 -11.07 9.85
C ARG A 25 38.94 -10.39 8.53
N PRO A 26 39.95 -9.78 7.85
CA PRO A 26 39.70 -9.22 6.52
C PRO A 26 39.22 -10.31 5.57
N PRO A 27 38.19 -10.04 4.72
CA PRO A 27 37.66 -11.04 3.82
C PRO A 27 38.74 -11.57 2.88
N SER A 28 38.74 -12.88 2.63
CA SER A 28 39.67 -13.53 1.72
C SER A 28 39.51 -13.02 0.30
N ALA A 29 40.54 -13.17 -0.56
CA ALA A 29 40.47 -12.75 -1.97
C ALA A 29 39.28 -13.40 -2.70
N TRP A 30 38.94 -14.63 -2.35
CA TRP A 30 37.78 -15.33 -2.91
C TRP A 30 36.45 -14.72 -2.49
N GLN A 31 36.29 -14.36 -1.22
CA GLN A 31 35.11 -13.68 -0.71
C GLN A 31 34.92 -12.31 -1.36
N LYS A 32 36.02 -11.54 -1.54
CA LYS A 32 35.97 -10.25 -2.26
C LYS A 32 35.56 -10.42 -3.71
N GLY A 33 36.06 -11.47 -4.40
CA GLY A 33 35.66 -11.80 -5.76
C GLY A 33 34.19 -12.14 -5.87
N PHE A 34 33.70 -12.96 -4.96
CA PHE A 34 32.27 -13.33 -4.91
C PHE A 34 31.37 -12.13 -4.63
N ASP A 35 31.76 -11.24 -3.70
CA ASP A 35 31.01 -10.00 -3.42
C ASP A 35 30.93 -9.08 -4.64
N ILE A 36 32.03 -8.96 -5.41
CA ILE A 36 32.03 -8.15 -6.63
C ILE A 36 31.08 -8.74 -7.67
N VAL A 37 31.16 -10.06 -7.91
CA VAL A 37 30.29 -10.76 -8.86
C VAL A 37 28.83 -10.61 -8.41
N PHE A 38 28.52 -10.90 -7.16
CA PHE A 38 27.16 -10.78 -6.63
C PHE A 38 26.61 -9.35 -6.76
N ARG A 39 27.41 -8.35 -6.41
CA ARG A 39 27.04 -6.94 -6.56
C ARG A 39 26.77 -6.57 -8.02
N ASN A 40 27.62 -7.00 -8.94
CA ASN A 40 27.46 -6.71 -10.35
C ASN A 40 26.20 -7.40 -10.94
N VAL A 41 25.94 -8.64 -10.53
CA VAL A 41 24.73 -9.37 -10.91
C VAL A 41 23.48 -8.67 -10.34
N ALA A 42 23.51 -8.26 -9.08
CA ALA A 42 22.40 -7.50 -8.48
C ALA A 42 22.14 -6.18 -9.20
N HIS A 43 23.21 -5.42 -9.58
CA HIS A 43 23.05 -4.21 -10.40
C HIS A 43 22.50 -4.51 -11.79
N ALA A 44 22.98 -5.56 -12.45
CA ALA A 44 22.49 -5.97 -13.76
C ALA A 44 20.98 -6.30 -13.74
N PHE A 45 20.52 -7.04 -12.72
CA PHE A 45 19.08 -7.29 -12.52
C PHE A 45 18.30 -6.01 -12.22
N GLY A 46 18.84 -5.10 -11.40
CA GLY A 46 18.24 -3.79 -11.15
C GLY A 46 18.05 -2.98 -12.45
N VAL A 47 19.09 -2.91 -13.28
CA VAL A 47 19.00 -2.25 -14.59
C VAL A 47 18.02 -2.94 -15.51
N LEU A 48 18.01 -4.28 -15.55
CA LEU A 48 17.06 -5.06 -16.35
C LEU A 48 15.61 -4.74 -15.98
N VAL A 49 15.27 -4.68 -14.69
CA VAL A 49 13.90 -4.32 -14.24
C VAL A 49 13.52 -2.91 -14.70
N VAL A 50 14.44 -1.93 -14.60
CA VAL A 50 14.17 -0.56 -15.08
C VAL A 50 13.96 -0.54 -16.59
N LEU A 51 14.77 -1.27 -17.36
CA LEU A 51 14.61 -1.38 -18.81
C LEU A 51 13.30 -2.05 -19.22
N LEU A 52 12.88 -3.10 -18.51
CA LEU A 52 11.57 -3.75 -18.75
C LEU A 52 10.42 -2.79 -18.48
N LEU A 53 10.45 -2.06 -17.36
CA LEU A 53 9.43 -1.05 -17.05
C LEU A 53 9.40 0.07 -18.11
N ALA A 54 10.57 0.58 -18.52
CA ALA A 54 10.65 1.57 -19.58
C ALA A 54 10.12 1.03 -20.91
N GLY A 55 10.40 -0.24 -21.24
CA GLY A 55 9.85 -0.92 -22.40
C GLY A 55 8.33 -1.02 -22.39
N ILE A 56 7.74 -1.38 -21.25
CA ILE A 56 6.27 -1.41 -21.07
C ILE A 56 5.67 -0.01 -21.30
N VAL A 57 6.22 1.01 -20.64
CA VAL A 57 5.75 2.40 -20.82
C VAL A 57 5.85 2.83 -22.26
N PHE A 58 6.98 2.53 -22.93
CA PHE A 58 7.19 2.87 -24.34
C PHE A 58 6.16 2.19 -25.25
N GLU A 59 5.87 0.90 -25.03
CA GLU A 59 4.91 0.14 -25.82
C GLU A 59 3.48 0.65 -25.64
N VAL A 60 3.08 0.92 -24.39
CA VAL A 60 1.78 1.54 -24.08
C VAL A 60 1.66 2.92 -24.72
N MET A 61 2.71 3.75 -24.61
CA MET A 61 2.76 5.08 -25.24
C MET A 61 2.64 4.99 -26.76
N ARG A 62 3.32 4.04 -27.38
CA ARG A 62 3.28 3.81 -28.82
C ARG A 62 1.86 3.52 -29.32
N HIS A 63 1.11 2.68 -28.60
CA HIS A 63 -0.27 2.35 -28.93
C HIS A 63 -1.27 3.47 -28.57
N ALA A 64 -1.00 4.24 -27.52
CA ALA A 64 -1.83 5.38 -27.11
C ALA A 64 -1.66 6.61 -28.04
N LYS A 65 -0.57 6.72 -28.79
CA LYS A 65 -0.22 7.93 -29.58
C LYS A 65 -1.37 8.45 -30.43
N THR A 66 -2.05 7.60 -31.17
CA THR A 66 -3.16 7.97 -32.05
C THR A 66 -4.32 8.51 -31.21
N ALA A 67 -4.72 7.81 -30.16
CA ALA A 67 -5.80 8.25 -29.29
C ALA A 67 -5.48 9.58 -28.58
N ILE A 68 -4.22 9.81 -28.17
CA ILE A 68 -3.78 11.09 -27.60
C ILE A 68 -3.92 12.23 -28.63
N SER A 69 -3.58 11.96 -29.89
CA SER A 69 -3.73 12.96 -30.96
C SER A 69 -5.19 13.26 -31.26
N ASP A 70 -6.05 12.25 -31.30
CA ASP A 70 -7.44 12.36 -31.74
C ASP A 70 -8.35 12.94 -30.65
N TYR A 71 -8.16 12.52 -29.40
CA TYR A 71 -9.04 12.92 -28.27
C TYR A 71 -8.42 14.00 -27.36
N GLY A 72 -7.10 14.15 -27.35
CA GLY A 72 -6.39 15.16 -26.56
C GLY A 72 -6.84 15.20 -25.10
N PHE A 73 -6.94 16.41 -24.53
CA PHE A 73 -7.42 16.63 -23.16
C PHE A 73 -8.93 16.40 -22.97
N GLY A 74 -9.72 16.42 -24.05
CA GLY A 74 -11.15 16.09 -24.00
C GLY A 74 -11.43 14.69 -23.46
N PHE A 75 -10.49 13.76 -23.68
CA PHE A 75 -10.55 12.41 -23.14
C PHE A 75 -10.60 12.36 -21.60
N LEU A 76 -9.92 13.29 -20.93
CA LEU A 76 -9.86 13.34 -19.46
C LEU A 76 -11.10 14.01 -18.84
N THR A 77 -11.85 14.78 -19.60
CA THR A 77 -12.97 15.59 -19.11
C THR A 77 -14.34 15.07 -19.54
N SER A 78 -14.40 14.13 -20.46
CA SER A 78 -15.61 13.43 -20.89
C SER A 78 -15.81 12.15 -20.10
N SER A 79 -17.06 11.76 -19.85
CA SER A 79 -17.45 10.48 -19.24
C SER A 79 -18.18 9.55 -20.23
N VAL A 80 -18.17 9.86 -21.54
CA VAL A 80 -18.82 9.06 -22.56
C VAL A 80 -17.87 7.95 -23.01
N TRP A 81 -18.33 6.72 -23.01
CA TRP A 81 -17.63 5.58 -23.59
C TRP A 81 -18.55 4.88 -24.58
N ASP A 82 -18.39 5.14 -25.89
CA ASP A 82 -19.17 4.56 -26.97
C ASP A 82 -18.23 4.11 -28.10
N ALA A 83 -17.98 2.80 -28.15
CA ALA A 83 -17.10 2.18 -29.15
C ALA A 83 -17.68 2.28 -30.56
N ASN A 84 -19.02 2.33 -30.73
CA ASN A 84 -19.65 2.39 -32.04
C ASN A 84 -19.53 3.78 -32.69
N ARG A 85 -19.50 4.81 -31.86
CA ARG A 85 -19.34 6.23 -32.29
C ARG A 85 -17.90 6.71 -32.21
N ALA A 86 -16.98 5.83 -31.77
CA ALA A 86 -15.59 6.18 -31.48
C ALA A 86 -15.45 7.40 -30.56
N GLN A 87 -16.34 7.53 -29.55
CA GLN A 87 -16.30 8.57 -28.55
C GLN A 87 -15.85 8.00 -27.23
N PHE A 88 -14.71 8.46 -26.75
CA PHE A 88 -14.10 7.93 -25.53
C PHE A 88 -13.74 9.05 -24.56
N GLY A 89 -14.06 8.86 -23.30
CA GLY A 89 -13.70 9.73 -22.19
C GLY A 89 -13.65 8.93 -20.89
N ILE A 90 -12.80 9.33 -19.96
CA ILE A 90 -12.49 8.58 -18.73
C ILE A 90 -12.64 9.37 -17.43
N LEU A 91 -13.40 10.48 -17.44
CA LEU A 91 -13.58 11.29 -16.24
C LEU A 91 -14.24 10.49 -15.11
N ALA A 92 -15.27 9.71 -15.43
CA ALA A 92 -15.98 8.90 -14.44
C ALA A 92 -15.06 7.85 -13.83
N GLU A 93 -14.20 7.22 -14.64
CA GLU A 93 -13.23 6.20 -14.21
C GLU A 93 -12.09 6.78 -13.38
N ILE A 94 -11.60 7.98 -13.73
CA ILE A 94 -10.61 8.70 -12.90
C ILE A 94 -11.21 8.99 -11.53
N ALA A 95 -12.40 9.58 -11.51
CA ALA A 95 -13.08 9.91 -10.26
C ALA A 95 -13.41 8.66 -9.44
N GLY A 96 -13.93 7.60 -10.08
CA GLY A 96 -14.22 6.34 -9.41
C GLY A 96 -12.95 5.67 -8.84
N THR A 97 -11.83 5.69 -9.57
CA THR A 97 -10.56 5.17 -9.08
C THR A 97 -10.09 5.89 -7.83
N LEU A 98 -10.09 7.22 -7.85
CA LEU A 98 -9.67 8.02 -6.70
C LEU A 98 -10.63 7.88 -5.53
N TYR A 99 -11.93 7.88 -5.79
CA TYR A 99 -12.97 7.81 -4.76
C TYR A 99 -12.98 6.47 -4.05
N THR A 100 -13.01 5.35 -4.79
CA THR A 100 -12.98 4.00 -4.18
C THR A 100 -11.69 3.74 -3.41
N SER A 101 -10.54 4.16 -3.96
CA SER A 101 -9.23 3.97 -3.33
C SER A 101 -9.06 4.83 -2.08
N LEU A 102 -9.57 6.08 -2.08
CA LEU A 102 -9.53 6.96 -0.92
C LEU A 102 -10.41 6.41 0.22
N LEU A 103 -11.62 5.97 -0.10
CA LEU A 103 -12.51 5.34 0.89
C LEU A 103 -11.88 4.07 1.47
N ALA A 104 -11.30 3.24 0.61
CA ALA A 104 -10.60 2.04 1.04
C ALA A 104 -9.41 2.37 1.95
N LEU A 105 -8.64 3.41 1.63
CA LEU A 105 -7.54 3.88 2.46
C LEU A 105 -8.02 4.41 3.82
N LEU A 106 -9.09 5.19 3.86
CA LEU A 106 -9.63 5.72 5.11
C LEU A 106 -10.08 4.58 6.03
N ILE A 107 -10.80 3.60 5.52
CA ILE A 107 -11.31 2.46 6.30
C ILE A 107 -10.18 1.47 6.59
N GLY A 108 -9.54 0.92 5.56
CA GLY A 108 -8.51 -0.11 5.66
C GLY A 108 -7.21 0.41 6.27
N GLY A 109 -6.87 1.67 6.02
CA GLY A 109 -5.72 2.35 6.63
C GLY A 109 -5.91 2.54 8.13
N PHE A 110 -7.06 3.07 8.55
CA PHE A 110 -7.38 3.24 9.97
C PHE A 110 -7.39 1.90 10.71
N LEU A 111 -8.10 0.90 10.19
CA LEU A 111 -8.15 -0.43 10.77
C LEU A 111 -6.78 -1.10 10.79
N GLY A 112 -6.02 -1.00 9.70
CA GLY A 112 -4.69 -1.59 9.57
C GLY A 112 -3.68 -1.02 10.58
N VAL A 113 -3.66 0.31 10.74
CA VAL A 113 -2.80 0.97 11.75
C VAL A 113 -3.24 0.61 13.18
N THR A 114 -4.55 0.55 13.43
CA THR A 114 -5.09 0.15 14.75
C THR A 114 -4.69 -1.28 15.10
N VAL A 115 -4.84 -2.22 14.16
CA VAL A 115 -4.42 -3.61 14.36
C VAL A 115 -2.91 -3.72 14.54
N ALA A 116 -2.13 -2.96 13.76
CA ALA A 116 -0.67 -2.89 13.91
C ALA A 116 -0.26 -2.42 15.32
N LEU A 117 -0.96 -1.42 15.85
CA LEU A 117 -0.74 -0.90 17.20
C LEU A 117 -1.05 -1.97 18.26
N VAL A 118 -2.17 -2.66 18.15
CA VAL A 118 -2.55 -3.75 19.07
C VAL A 118 -1.49 -4.86 19.06
N LEU A 119 -1.01 -5.25 17.88
CA LEU A 119 -0.02 -6.31 17.72
C LEU A 119 1.40 -5.89 18.16
N SER A 120 1.77 -4.60 18.00
CA SER A 120 3.13 -4.13 18.33
C SER A 120 3.32 -3.81 19.81
N GLN A 121 2.25 -3.41 20.51
CA GLN A 121 2.32 -2.92 21.88
C GLN A 121 1.97 -3.96 22.95
N GLY A 122 1.72 -5.22 22.58
CA GLY A 122 1.42 -6.30 23.54
C GLY A 122 0.11 -6.09 24.33
N PHE A 123 -0.94 -5.58 23.66
CA PHE A 123 -2.28 -5.46 24.26
C PHE A 123 -2.97 -6.79 24.43
N VAL A 124 -2.57 -7.80 23.64
CA VAL A 124 -3.19 -9.12 23.62
C VAL A 124 -2.19 -10.21 24.05
N PRO A 125 -2.66 -11.31 24.63
CA PRO A 125 -1.80 -12.46 24.94
C PRO A 125 -1.13 -12.99 23.68
N ARG A 126 0.11 -13.50 23.81
CA ARG A 126 0.93 -13.99 22.70
C ARG A 126 0.20 -15.00 21.78
N ARG A 127 -0.69 -15.82 22.33
CA ARG A 127 -1.47 -16.78 21.53
C ARG A 127 -2.44 -16.06 20.59
N VAL A 128 -3.13 -15.02 21.08
CA VAL A 128 -4.06 -14.21 20.29
C VAL A 128 -3.31 -13.40 19.25
N GLU A 129 -2.15 -12.83 19.61
CA GLU A 129 -1.26 -12.12 18.68
C GLU A 129 -0.85 -13.02 17.50
N LEU A 130 -0.44 -14.27 17.77
CA LEU A 130 -0.07 -15.23 16.72
C LEU A 130 -1.25 -15.57 15.80
N VAL A 131 -2.44 -15.80 16.37
CA VAL A 131 -3.65 -16.06 15.59
C VAL A 131 -4.00 -14.86 14.69
N MET A 132 -4.02 -13.65 15.26
CA MET A 132 -4.31 -12.43 14.49
C MET A 132 -3.30 -12.23 13.34
N LYS A 133 -2.01 -12.44 13.62
CA LYS A 133 -0.96 -12.37 12.60
C LYS A 133 -1.20 -13.37 11.47
N ASN A 134 -1.46 -14.63 11.81
CA ASN A 134 -1.73 -15.67 10.80
C ASN A 134 -2.99 -15.35 9.98
N VAL A 135 -4.06 -14.84 10.62
CA VAL A 135 -5.28 -14.42 9.90
C VAL A 135 -4.98 -13.29 8.91
N ILE A 136 -4.18 -12.30 9.30
CA ILE A 136 -3.80 -11.18 8.42
C ILE A 136 -2.94 -11.69 7.25
N GLU A 137 -2.00 -12.61 7.50
CA GLU A 137 -1.19 -13.23 6.45
C GLU A 137 -2.04 -14.06 5.49
N LEU A 138 -3.04 -14.80 5.98
CA LEU A 138 -4.00 -15.53 5.16
C LEU A 138 -4.84 -14.59 4.28
N LEU A 139 -5.32 -13.46 4.82
CA LEU A 139 -6.03 -12.46 4.02
C LEU A 139 -5.17 -11.94 2.85
N ALA A 140 -3.86 -11.77 3.06
CA ALA A 140 -2.96 -11.34 1.99
C ALA A 140 -2.79 -12.39 0.87
N ALA A 141 -2.98 -13.67 1.19
CA ALA A 141 -2.81 -14.79 0.26
C ALA A 141 -4.05 -15.07 -0.61
N ILE A 142 -5.21 -14.52 -0.25
CA ILE A 142 -6.46 -14.75 -1.00
C ILE A 142 -6.38 -14.04 -2.35
N PRO A 143 -6.65 -14.74 -3.49
CA PRO A 143 -6.72 -14.10 -4.81
C PRO A 143 -7.82 -13.03 -4.89
N SER A 144 -7.57 -11.93 -5.60
CA SER A 144 -8.51 -10.80 -5.70
C SER A 144 -9.86 -11.18 -6.32
N VAL A 145 -9.88 -12.14 -7.25
CA VAL A 145 -11.14 -12.67 -7.82
C VAL A 145 -12.03 -13.30 -6.75
N VAL A 146 -11.46 -14.00 -5.76
CA VAL A 146 -12.22 -14.60 -4.65
C VAL A 146 -12.86 -13.50 -3.80
N TYR A 147 -12.13 -12.40 -3.54
CA TYR A 147 -12.69 -11.22 -2.88
C TYR A 147 -13.84 -10.59 -3.67
N GLY A 148 -13.72 -10.52 -5.00
CA GLY A 148 -14.78 -10.04 -5.88
C GLY A 148 -16.05 -10.90 -5.78
N LEU A 149 -15.91 -12.22 -5.89
CA LEU A 149 -17.02 -13.17 -5.76
C LEU A 149 -17.67 -13.12 -4.37
N TRP A 150 -16.85 -13.15 -3.31
CA TRP A 150 -17.33 -13.01 -1.94
C TRP A 150 -18.09 -11.69 -1.74
N GLY A 151 -17.58 -10.62 -2.35
CA GLY A 151 -18.21 -9.30 -2.31
C GLY A 151 -19.60 -9.30 -2.94
N ILE A 152 -19.77 -9.92 -4.11
CA ILE A 152 -21.06 -10.00 -4.79
C ILE A 152 -22.07 -10.83 -3.99
N PHE A 153 -21.67 -12.03 -3.56
CA PHE A 153 -22.60 -13.00 -2.98
C PHE A 153 -22.84 -12.83 -1.48
N VAL A 154 -21.92 -12.21 -0.75
CA VAL A 154 -21.99 -12.06 0.70
C VAL A 154 -22.07 -10.61 1.12
N LEU A 155 -21.11 -9.78 0.68
CA LEU A 155 -21.03 -8.39 1.17
C LEU A 155 -22.18 -7.53 0.62
N VAL A 156 -22.45 -7.56 -0.69
CA VAL A 156 -23.53 -6.77 -1.31
C VAL A 156 -24.89 -7.06 -0.63
N PRO A 157 -25.32 -8.31 -0.45
CA PRO A 157 -26.55 -8.61 0.29
C PRO A 157 -26.51 -8.12 1.74
N ALA A 158 -25.37 -8.27 2.44
CA ALA A 158 -25.25 -7.87 3.85
C ALA A 158 -25.36 -6.35 4.05
N VAL A 159 -24.79 -5.54 3.13
CA VAL A 159 -24.81 -4.08 3.25
C VAL A 159 -26.08 -3.45 2.64
N ARG A 160 -26.88 -4.19 1.91
CA ARG A 160 -28.10 -3.67 1.25
C ARG A 160 -29.13 -3.15 2.25
N GLY A 161 -29.38 -3.86 3.35
CA GLY A 161 -30.31 -3.43 4.41
C GLY A 161 -29.86 -2.11 5.07
N PRO A 162 -28.67 -2.05 5.66
CA PRO A 162 -28.11 -0.81 6.22
C PRO A 162 -28.06 0.36 5.24
N SER A 163 -27.68 0.12 3.99
CA SER A 163 -27.63 1.16 2.95
C SER A 163 -29.02 1.68 2.60
N GLY A 164 -30.04 0.79 2.54
CA GLY A 164 -31.43 1.17 2.32
C GLY A 164 -31.95 2.07 3.45
N TRP A 165 -31.70 1.72 4.70
CA TRP A 165 -32.03 2.54 5.85
C TRP A 165 -31.36 3.91 5.80
N LEU A 166 -30.07 3.98 5.47
CA LEU A 166 -29.33 5.23 5.28
C LEU A 166 -29.92 6.08 4.14
N ASN A 167 -30.28 5.48 3.02
CA ASN A 167 -30.90 6.20 1.90
C ASN A 167 -32.29 6.76 2.28
N GLU A 168 -33.10 6.00 3.02
CA GLU A 168 -34.44 6.43 3.43
C GLU A 168 -34.40 7.60 4.43
N HIS A 169 -33.43 7.62 5.38
CA HIS A 169 -33.36 8.62 6.44
C HIS A 169 -32.42 9.79 6.08
N PHE A 170 -31.39 9.56 5.29
CA PHE A 170 -30.34 10.53 4.96
C PHE A 170 -30.16 10.72 3.42
N GLY A 171 -31.16 10.36 2.62
CA GLY A 171 -31.11 10.49 1.16
C GLY A 171 -30.94 11.93 0.63
N PHE A 172 -31.16 12.93 1.48
CA PHE A 172 -30.87 14.34 1.18
C PHE A 172 -29.35 14.64 1.16
N VAL A 173 -28.54 13.78 1.77
CA VAL A 173 -27.07 13.89 1.71
C VAL A 173 -26.58 13.28 0.41
N PRO A 174 -25.75 13.99 -0.40
CA PRO A 174 -25.27 13.50 -1.70
C PRO A 174 -24.65 12.12 -1.67
N PHE A 175 -24.00 11.75 -0.55
CA PHE A 175 -23.37 10.43 -0.37
C PHE A 175 -24.36 9.26 -0.25
N PHE A 176 -25.62 9.52 0.10
CA PHE A 176 -26.65 8.50 0.33
C PHE A 176 -27.87 8.67 -0.59
N SER A 177 -27.75 9.48 -1.64
CA SER A 177 -28.86 9.91 -2.50
C SER A 177 -29.43 8.79 -3.40
N THR A 178 -28.73 7.68 -3.59
CA THR A 178 -29.19 6.54 -4.40
C THR A 178 -29.44 5.31 -3.53
N ARG A 179 -30.22 4.33 -4.04
CA ARG A 179 -30.36 3.03 -3.40
C ARG A 179 -29.29 2.05 -3.90
N LEU A 180 -28.74 1.26 -2.99
CA LEU A 180 -27.83 0.19 -3.36
C LEU A 180 -28.62 -0.98 -3.96
N SER A 181 -28.58 -1.13 -5.27
CA SER A 181 -29.25 -2.20 -6.01
C SER A 181 -28.39 -3.48 -6.16
N GLY A 182 -27.07 -3.34 -6.22
CA GLY A 182 -26.13 -4.43 -6.45
C GLY A 182 -24.67 -3.98 -6.27
N PRO A 183 -23.77 -4.35 -7.18
CA PRO A 183 -22.41 -3.81 -7.23
C PRO A 183 -22.41 -2.28 -7.26
N GLY A 184 -21.44 -1.65 -6.62
CA GLY A 184 -21.35 -0.20 -6.51
C GLY A 184 -20.11 0.24 -5.74
N ILE A 185 -19.95 1.55 -5.57
CA ILE A 185 -18.76 2.17 -4.97
C ILE A 185 -18.54 1.69 -3.53
N LEU A 186 -19.57 1.62 -2.68
CA LEU A 186 -19.43 1.19 -1.30
C LEU A 186 -18.95 -0.25 -1.15
N PRO A 187 -19.62 -1.27 -1.75
CA PRO A 187 -19.12 -2.65 -1.66
C PRO A 187 -17.70 -2.80 -2.21
N ALA A 188 -17.38 -2.13 -3.32
CA ALA A 188 -16.06 -2.12 -3.92
C ALA A 188 -15.00 -1.55 -2.95
N SER A 189 -15.29 -0.40 -2.32
CA SER A 189 -14.39 0.24 -1.35
C SER A 189 -14.20 -0.59 -0.07
N LEU A 190 -15.24 -1.28 0.40
CA LEU A 190 -15.15 -2.15 1.57
C LEU A 190 -14.28 -3.38 1.31
N VAL A 191 -14.47 -4.04 0.16
CA VAL A 191 -13.60 -5.17 -0.23
C VAL A 191 -12.15 -4.69 -0.38
N LEU A 192 -11.96 -3.57 -1.05
CA LEU A 192 -10.64 -2.99 -1.25
C LEU A 192 -9.97 -2.63 0.09
N SER A 193 -10.73 -2.15 1.08
CA SER A 193 -10.23 -1.86 2.42
C SER A 193 -9.71 -3.11 3.13
N ILE A 194 -10.40 -4.25 2.98
CA ILE A 194 -9.97 -5.54 3.51
C ILE A 194 -8.68 -6.01 2.81
N MET A 195 -8.57 -5.79 1.51
CA MET A 195 -7.40 -6.22 0.72
C MET A 195 -6.13 -5.42 1.03
N ILE A 196 -6.23 -4.13 1.36
CA ILE A 196 -5.07 -3.32 1.73
C ILE A 196 -4.67 -3.47 3.21
N LEU A 197 -5.59 -3.91 4.07
CA LEU A 197 -5.40 -4.05 5.51
C LEU A 197 -4.15 -4.85 5.87
N PRO A 198 -3.85 -6.04 5.29
CA PRO A 198 -2.65 -6.79 5.60
C PRO A 198 -1.36 -6.01 5.33
N THR A 199 -1.28 -5.32 4.20
CA THR A 199 -0.11 -4.52 3.81
C THR A 199 0.12 -3.37 4.79
N VAL A 200 -0.94 -2.61 5.11
CA VAL A 200 -0.85 -1.50 6.06
C VAL A 200 -0.48 -2.01 7.46
N THR A 201 -1.11 -3.11 7.91
CA THR A 201 -0.84 -3.69 9.23
C THR A 201 0.60 -4.17 9.35
N ALA A 202 1.10 -4.94 8.38
CA ALA A 202 2.44 -5.52 8.45
C ALA A 202 3.52 -4.42 8.53
N ILE A 203 3.49 -3.46 7.62
CA ILE A 203 4.50 -2.40 7.55
C ILE A 203 4.39 -1.44 8.74
N SER A 204 3.17 -1.06 9.15
CA SER A 204 2.97 -0.20 10.32
C SER A 204 3.46 -0.88 11.61
N ARG A 205 3.22 -2.18 11.76
CA ARG A 205 3.71 -2.98 12.90
C ARG A 205 5.23 -3.01 12.94
N GLU A 206 5.89 -3.23 11.79
CA GLU A 206 7.35 -3.22 11.70
C GLU A 206 7.92 -1.83 12.03
N ALA A 207 7.31 -0.76 11.55
CA ALA A 207 7.70 0.61 11.87
C ALA A 207 7.60 0.90 13.37
N MET A 208 6.52 0.47 14.03
CA MET A 208 6.35 0.61 15.48
C MET A 208 7.33 -0.28 16.27
N ALA A 209 7.60 -1.50 15.81
CA ALA A 209 8.55 -2.43 16.43
C ALA A 209 10.01 -1.95 16.31
N ALA A 210 10.34 -1.17 15.28
CA ALA A 210 11.66 -0.58 15.08
C ALA A 210 11.98 0.60 16.04
N VAL A 211 10.98 1.13 16.75
CA VAL A 211 11.19 2.19 17.75
C VAL A 211 12.08 1.67 18.89
N PRO A 212 13.19 2.35 19.21
CA PRO A 212 14.11 1.90 20.25
C PRO A 212 13.41 1.78 21.61
N LYS A 213 13.46 0.59 22.20
CA LYS A 213 12.83 0.29 23.52
C LYS A 213 13.29 1.24 24.63
N ARG A 214 14.51 1.76 24.55
CA ARG A 214 15.05 2.73 25.51
C ARG A 214 14.21 3.99 25.62
N LEU A 215 13.56 4.44 24.52
CA LEU A 215 12.71 5.63 24.55
C LEU A 215 11.43 5.37 25.36
N ALA A 216 10.79 4.23 25.15
CA ALA A 216 9.63 3.80 25.93
C ALA A 216 10.00 3.62 27.41
N SER A 217 11.14 2.95 27.71
CA SER A 217 11.61 2.74 29.10
C SER A 217 11.93 4.04 29.81
N ALA A 218 12.53 5.02 29.11
CA ALA A 218 12.80 6.35 29.67
C ALA A 218 11.49 7.08 30.03
N ALA A 219 10.49 7.05 29.14
CA ALA A 219 9.18 7.65 29.40
C ALA A 219 8.46 7.01 30.60
N TYR A 220 8.50 5.66 30.72
CA TYR A 220 7.98 4.96 31.90
C TYR A 220 8.73 5.35 33.18
N GLY A 221 10.07 5.52 33.10
CA GLY A 221 10.88 5.98 34.24
C GLY A 221 10.52 7.40 34.73
N LEU A 222 9.97 8.24 33.84
CA LEU A 222 9.42 9.56 34.16
C LEU A 222 7.96 9.52 34.65
N GLY A 223 7.37 8.31 34.82
CA GLY A 223 6.00 8.13 35.31
C GLY A 223 4.92 8.19 34.22
N ALA A 224 5.29 8.15 32.93
CA ALA A 224 4.30 8.15 31.86
C ALA A 224 3.45 6.87 31.85
N THR A 225 2.16 7.02 31.58
CA THR A 225 1.23 5.91 31.39
C THR A 225 1.47 5.22 30.03
N ARG A 226 0.97 3.98 29.87
CA ARG A 226 1.10 3.24 28.61
C ARG A 226 0.55 4.00 27.40
N TRP A 227 -0.57 4.68 27.55
CA TRP A 227 -1.17 5.45 26.47
C TRP A 227 -0.35 6.68 26.11
N GLU A 228 0.22 7.37 27.11
CA GLU A 228 1.13 8.49 26.86
C GLU A 228 2.38 8.05 26.10
N VAL A 229 2.97 6.90 26.46
CA VAL A 229 4.10 6.35 25.72
C VAL A 229 3.73 6.03 24.28
N ILE A 230 2.54 5.46 24.05
CA ILE A 230 2.08 5.16 22.68
C ILE A 230 1.90 6.44 21.87
N PHE A 231 1.11 7.40 22.36
CA PHE A 231 0.74 8.58 21.58
C PHE A 231 1.86 9.64 21.52
N ARG A 232 2.72 9.74 22.53
CA ARG A 232 3.76 10.79 22.60
C ARG A 232 5.16 10.29 22.21
N VAL A 233 5.39 8.96 22.21
CA VAL A 233 6.72 8.40 21.90
C VAL A 233 6.63 7.45 20.70
N THR A 234 5.83 6.37 20.79
CA THR A 234 5.85 5.31 19.77
C THR A 234 5.30 5.79 18.42
N LEU A 235 4.08 6.33 18.40
CA LEU A 235 3.45 6.79 17.18
C LEU A 235 4.20 7.93 16.49
N PRO A 236 4.62 9.00 17.18
CA PRO A 236 5.39 10.06 16.54
C PRO A 236 6.73 9.57 15.99
N THR A 237 7.42 8.67 16.70
CA THR A 237 8.70 8.08 16.23
C THR A 237 8.49 7.17 15.02
N ALA A 238 7.40 6.42 14.96
CA ALA A 238 7.07 5.50 13.87
C ALA A 238 6.32 6.17 12.71
N VAL A 239 5.93 7.45 12.80
CA VAL A 239 5.01 8.12 11.86
C VAL A 239 5.47 8.02 10.42
N GLY A 240 6.77 8.14 10.13
CA GLY A 240 7.31 8.01 8.78
C GLY A 240 7.06 6.62 8.18
N GLY A 241 7.24 5.56 8.97
CA GLY A 241 6.97 4.19 8.52
C GLY A 241 5.48 3.89 8.38
N ILE A 242 4.63 4.39 9.29
CA ILE A 242 3.18 4.29 9.22
C ILE A 242 2.67 5.01 7.96
N PHE A 243 3.17 6.22 7.69
CA PHE A 243 2.78 6.95 6.49
C PHE A 243 3.23 6.23 5.22
N GLY A 244 4.44 5.65 5.21
CA GLY A 244 4.91 4.78 4.12
C GLY A 244 3.98 3.58 3.88
N ALA A 245 3.48 2.95 4.94
CA ALA A 245 2.51 1.85 4.87
C ALA A 245 1.19 2.29 4.22
N LEU A 246 0.69 3.49 4.59
CA LEU A 246 -0.54 4.06 4.01
C LEU A 246 -0.35 4.40 2.53
N VAL A 247 0.78 5.00 2.13
CA VAL A 247 1.09 5.30 0.73
C VAL A 247 1.16 4.03 -0.10
N LEU A 248 1.83 2.99 0.41
CA LEU A 248 1.91 1.70 -0.29
C LEU A 248 0.55 1.02 -0.40
N GLY A 249 -0.27 1.06 0.66
CA GLY A 249 -1.64 0.57 0.65
C GLY A 249 -2.51 1.32 -0.36
N PHE A 250 -2.37 2.63 -0.44
CA PHE A 250 -3.09 3.47 -1.41
C PHE A 250 -2.67 3.18 -2.86
N GLY A 251 -1.36 3.07 -3.12
CA GLY A 251 -0.87 2.67 -4.44
C GLY A 251 -1.41 1.31 -4.89
N ARG A 252 -1.51 0.33 -3.98
CA ARG A 252 -2.16 -0.96 -4.23
C ARG A 252 -3.64 -0.80 -4.54
N ALA A 253 -4.36 0.03 -3.78
CA ALA A 253 -5.78 0.29 -3.99
C ALA A 253 -6.08 0.91 -5.37
N LEU A 254 -5.26 1.85 -5.83
CA LEU A 254 -5.39 2.48 -7.14
C LEU A 254 -5.25 1.50 -8.31
N GLY A 255 -4.43 0.46 -8.15
CA GLY A 255 -4.15 -0.54 -9.18
C GLY A 255 -5.01 -1.82 -9.10
N GLU A 256 -5.94 -1.93 -8.13
CA GLU A 256 -6.75 -3.14 -8.01
C GLU A 256 -7.70 -3.28 -9.19
N THR A 257 -7.66 -4.45 -9.83
CA THR A 257 -8.34 -4.67 -11.09
C THR A 257 -9.51 -5.65 -10.96
N MET A 258 -9.23 -6.91 -10.57
CA MET A 258 -10.22 -8.00 -10.70
C MET A 258 -11.37 -7.89 -9.70
N ALA A 259 -11.08 -7.55 -8.43
CA ALA A 259 -12.14 -7.37 -7.45
C ALA A 259 -13.04 -6.19 -7.82
N LEU A 260 -12.47 -5.09 -8.32
CA LEU A 260 -13.22 -3.90 -8.74
C LEU A 260 -14.02 -4.13 -10.02
N ALA A 261 -13.45 -4.82 -11.03
CA ALA A 261 -14.17 -5.18 -12.24
C ALA A 261 -15.49 -5.94 -11.97
N MET A 262 -15.55 -6.69 -10.87
CA MET A 262 -16.74 -7.44 -10.46
C MET A 262 -17.69 -6.63 -9.56
N LEU A 263 -17.16 -5.70 -8.74
CA LEU A 263 -17.92 -5.10 -7.63
C LEU A 263 -18.27 -3.63 -7.81
N VAL A 264 -17.61 -2.90 -8.71
CA VAL A 264 -17.80 -1.44 -8.83
C VAL A 264 -19.08 -1.06 -9.59
N GLY A 265 -19.61 -2.00 -10.39
CA GLY A 265 -20.88 -1.84 -11.13
C GLY A 265 -20.72 -1.46 -12.59
N ASN A 266 -19.52 -1.16 -13.07
CA ASN A 266 -19.14 -0.89 -14.47
C ASN A 266 -20.03 0.14 -15.20
N ALA A 267 -20.40 1.20 -14.49
CA ALA A 267 -21.22 2.29 -15.02
C ALA A 267 -20.37 3.56 -15.15
N ASN A 268 -20.34 4.15 -16.35
CA ASN A 268 -19.60 5.38 -16.65
C ASN A 268 -20.40 6.62 -16.17
N VAL A 269 -20.73 6.58 -14.86
CA VAL A 269 -21.50 7.66 -14.21
C VAL A 269 -20.62 8.33 -13.17
N PHE A 270 -20.49 9.63 -13.26
CA PHE A 270 -19.87 10.45 -12.23
C PHE A 270 -20.91 10.86 -11.18
N GLY A 271 -20.73 10.44 -9.93
CA GLY A 271 -21.62 10.77 -8.83
C GLY A 271 -20.93 10.64 -7.47
N LEU A 272 -21.40 11.38 -6.47
CA LEU A 272 -20.88 11.34 -5.11
C LEU A 272 -21.51 10.24 -4.26
N SER A 273 -22.61 9.62 -4.73
CA SER A 273 -23.32 8.62 -3.93
C SER A 273 -22.49 7.32 -3.79
N LEU A 274 -22.29 6.91 -2.56
CA LEU A 274 -21.62 5.66 -2.19
C LEU A 274 -22.35 4.41 -2.68
N PHE A 275 -23.67 4.53 -2.90
CA PHE A 275 -24.54 3.42 -3.28
C PHE A 275 -24.76 3.32 -4.80
N SER A 276 -24.25 4.28 -5.57
CA SER A 276 -24.33 4.22 -7.02
C SER A 276 -23.34 3.20 -7.59
N PRO A 277 -23.70 2.56 -8.73
CA PRO A 277 -22.68 1.92 -9.54
C PRO A 277 -21.70 2.98 -10.06
N GLY A 278 -20.47 2.58 -10.29
CA GLY A 278 -19.41 3.42 -10.85
C GLY A 278 -18.49 2.58 -11.71
N ASN A 279 -17.36 3.15 -12.09
CA ASN A 279 -16.30 2.44 -12.79
C ASN A 279 -14.94 2.91 -12.30
N THR A 280 -13.88 2.13 -12.57
CA THR A 280 -12.50 2.52 -12.30
C THR A 280 -11.65 2.29 -13.55
N LEU A 281 -10.54 3.01 -13.68
CA LEU A 281 -9.62 2.85 -14.81
C LEU A 281 -9.12 1.41 -14.97
N ALA A 282 -8.78 0.74 -13.85
CA ALA A 282 -8.32 -0.64 -13.88
C ALA A 282 -9.45 -1.62 -14.28
N ALA A 283 -10.68 -1.39 -13.79
CA ALA A 283 -11.85 -2.20 -14.16
C ALA A 283 -12.26 -1.97 -15.63
N LEU A 284 -12.21 -0.73 -16.11
CA LEU A 284 -12.43 -0.41 -17.52
C LEU A 284 -11.49 -1.22 -18.44
N LEU A 285 -10.18 -1.17 -18.12
CA LEU A 285 -9.18 -1.93 -18.88
C LEU A 285 -9.47 -3.43 -18.88
N ALA A 286 -9.76 -4.01 -17.71
CA ALA A 286 -10.01 -5.46 -17.59
C ALA A 286 -11.26 -5.92 -18.36
N ASN A 287 -12.33 -5.12 -18.35
CA ASN A 287 -13.60 -5.50 -18.93
C ASN A 287 -13.66 -5.25 -20.44
N HIS A 288 -13.02 -4.19 -20.94
CA HIS A 288 -13.11 -3.82 -22.35
C HIS A 288 -11.99 -4.39 -23.22
N PHE A 289 -10.77 -4.53 -22.68
CA PHE A 289 -9.61 -4.95 -23.47
C PHE A 289 -9.77 -6.27 -24.24
N PRO A 290 -10.43 -7.31 -23.70
CA PRO A 290 -10.59 -8.59 -24.41
C PRO A 290 -11.42 -8.50 -25.70
N GLU A 291 -12.34 -7.54 -25.78
CA GLU A 291 -13.29 -7.38 -26.90
C GLU A 291 -13.01 -6.14 -27.75
N ALA A 292 -12.00 -5.35 -27.37
CA ALA A 292 -11.71 -4.04 -27.96
C ALA A 292 -11.27 -4.13 -29.42
N GLY A 293 -11.87 -3.31 -30.26
CA GLY A 293 -11.38 -3.05 -31.63
C GLY A 293 -10.15 -2.16 -31.62
N LYS A 294 -9.48 -2.02 -32.77
CA LYS A 294 -8.20 -1.28 -32.90
C LYS A 294 -8.25 0.16 -32.36
N VAL A 295 -9.34 0.89 -32.58
CA VAL A 295 -9.52 2.27 -32.11
C VAL A 295 -9.69 2.29 -30.60
N GLU A 296 -10.53 1.38 -30.06
CA GLU A 296 -10.77 1.27 -28.64
C GLU A 296 -9.52 0.85 -27.87
N VAL A 297 -8.69 -0.06 -28.43
CA VAL A 297 -7.38 -0.41 -27.86
C VAL A 297 -6.51 0.83 -27.68
N GLY A 298 -6.48 1.75 -28.64
CA GLY A 298 -5.75 3.02 -28.49
C GLY A 298 -6.25 3.87 -27.32
N ALA A 299 -7.57 3.98 -27.17
CA ALA A 299 -8.20 4.69 -26.05
C ALA A 299 -7.92 4.00 -24.70
N LEU A 300 -7.98 2.67 -24.63
CA LEU A 300 -7.63 1.90 -23.44
C LEU A 300 -6.15 2.07 -23.07
N MET A 301 -5.23 2.10 -24.05
CA MET A 301 -3.82 2.37 -23.79
C MET A 301 -3.60 3.80 -23.28
N TYR A 302 -4.38 4.78 -23.75
CA TYR A 302 -4.35 6.12 -23.19
C TYR A 302 -4.86 6.13 -21.73
N ALA A 303 -5.96 5.42 -21.44
CA ALA A 303 -6.47 5.25 -20.06
C ALA A 303 -5.42 4.58 -19.14
N ALA A 304 -4.67 3.57 -19.65
CA ALA A 304 -3.60 2.93 -18.92
C ALA A 304 -2.45 3.91 -18.59
N LEU A 305 -2.05 4.79 -19.53
CA LEU A 305 -1.07 5.84 -19.24
C LEU A 305 -1.55 6.81 -18.16
N VAL A 306 -2.82 7.20 -18.20
CA VAL A 306 -3.42 8.07 -17.18
C VAL A 306 -3.40 7.39 -15.81
N LEU A 307 -3.76 6.10 -15.73
CA LEU A 307 -3.67 5.32 -14.49
C LEU A 307 -2.24 5.25 -13.95
N MET A 308 -1.26 4.99 -14.83
CA MET A 308 0.16 4.98 -14.47
C MET A 308 0.61 6.34 -13.94
N LEU A 309 0.20 7.44 -14.59
CA LEU A 309 0.54 8.80 -14.17
C LEU A 309 -0.08 9.14 -12.81
N ILE A 310 -1.36 8.81 -12.60
CA ILE A 310 -2.05 8.99 -11.31
C ILE A 310 -1.31 8.24 -10.21
N THR A 311 -1.03 6.96 -10.43
CA THR A 311 -0.36 6.10 -9.44
C THR A 311 1.06 6.61 -9.12
N LEU A 312 1.81 7.00 -10.14
CA LEU A 312 3.15 7.59 -9.98
C LEU A 312 3.08 8.90 -9.18
N THR A 313 2.15 9.79 -9.53
CA THR A 313 1.97 11.09 -8.86
C THR A 313 1.60 10.91 -7.40
N VAL A 314 0.65 10.04 -7.11
CA VAL A 314 0.23 9.74 -5.73
C VAL A 314 1.38 9.17 -4.91
N ASN A 315 2.12 8.20 -5.45
CA ASN A 315 3.28 7.61 -4.76
C ASN A 315 4.42 8.63 -4.57
N ALA A 316 4.68 9.48 -5.56
CA ALA A 316 5.70 10.54 -5.47
C ALA A 316 5.32 11.58 -4.40
N VAL A 317 4.08 12.06 -4.42
CA VAL A 317 3.56 13.01 -3.42
C VAL A 317 3.58 12.39 -2.02
N GLY A 318 3.12 11.14 -1.88
CA GLY A 318 3.17 10.41 -0.61
C GLY A 318 4.60 10.27 -0.08
N SER A 319 5.55 9.85 -0.93
CA SER A 319 6.96 9.73 -0.56
C SER A 319 7.57 11.08 -0.18
N PHE A 320 7.21 12.16 -0.87
CA PHE A 320 7.68 13.51 -0.55
C PHE A 320 7.18 13.98 0.81
N ILE A 321 5.90 13.78 1.12
CA ILE A 321 5.31 14.12 2.43
C ILE A 321 6.00 13.30 3.52
N MET A 322 6.18 11.98 3.31
CA MET A 322 6.89 11.10 4.25
C MET A 322 8.30 11.61 4.55
N LEU A 323 9.05 12.00 3.53
CA LEU A 323 10.42 12.51 3.70
C LEU A 323 10.46 13.84 4.50
N ARG A 324 9.51 14.75 4.26
CA ARG A 324 9.40 16.00 5.01
C ARG A 324 9.07 15.75 6.48
N THR A 325 8.03 14.97 6.76
CA THR A 325 7.60 14.64 8.12
C THR A 325 8.71 13.96 8.92
N THR A 326 9.47 13.06 8.29
CA THR A 326 10.60 12.38 8.97
C THR A 326 11.78 13.32 9.23
N ARG A 327 12.03 14.32 8.37
CA ARG A 327 13.10 15.30 8.56
C ARG A 327 12.80 16.29 9.70
N GLU A 328 11.56 16.78 9.78
CA GLU A 328 11.12 17.69 10.85
C GLU A 328 11.26 17.04 12.23
N LEU A 329 10.91 15.76 12.36
CA LEU A 329 11.08 15.02 13.61
C LEU A 329 12.54 14.75 13.98
N LYS A 330 13.45 14.61 12.99
CA LYS A 330 14.90 14.47 13.24
C LYS A 330 15.60 15.80 13.54
N GLY A 331 15.04 16.92 13.11
CA GLY A 331 15.57 18.26 13.39
C GLY A 331 15.18 18.83 14.76
N LEU A 332 14.27 18.17 15.46
CA LEU A 332 13.84 18.53 16.83
C LEU A 332 14.60 17.79 17.95
N GLY A 333 15.57 16.97 17.63
CA GLY A 333 16.49 16.25 18.52
C GLY A 333 17.94 16.57 18.21
#